data_35c09a78044da7c13c88881e72159b82
#
_entry.id   35c09a78044da7c13c88881e72159b82
#
_cell.length_a   1.000
_cell.length_b   1.000
_cell.length_c   1.000
_cell.angle_alpha   90.00
_cell.angle_beta   90.00
_cell.angle_gamma   90.00
#
_symmetry.space_group_name_H-M   'P 1'
#
loop_
_entity.id
_entity.type
_entity.pdbx_description
1 polymer ?
#
loop_
_entity_poly.entity_id
_entity_poly.type
_entity_poly.pdbx_seq_one_letter_code
_entity_poly.pdbx_strand_id
1 'polypeptide(L)'
;MNLRFVYAILFCCIFFAKLSNAQQKPLSIHFTSPAKMYLGETIKLKVQVKHQLTKEQTGHLEFALYNTETKKSVDGWFLNFFPFQYFTTISNEIFETEFPFTVPNDYKGKFSIELVAKVDSIKDSIRIDIPTYIKQ
;
A
#
# COMPACT_ATOMS: atom_id res chain seq x y z
N MET A 1 42.72 19.89 -28.14
CA MET A 1 41.47 19.25 -27.71
C MET A 1 40.33 20.01 -28.40
N ASN A 2 39.54 19.34 -29.22
CA ASN A 2 38.50 19.96 -30.03
C ASN A 2 37.34 20.44 -29.15
N LEU A 3 37.03 21.72 -29.22
CA LEU A 3 35.95 22.40 -28.46
C LEU A 3 34.60 21.68 -28.58
N ARG A 4 34.36 20.98 -29.68
CA ARG A 4 33.17 20.15 -29.91
C ARG A 4 33.07 18.92 -29.00
N PHE A 5 34.20 18.39 -28.55
CA PHE A 5 34.25 17.24 -27.64
C PHE A 5 33.90 17.62 -26.21
N VAL A 6 34.25 18.84 -25.78
CA VAL A 6 33.94 19.35 -24.45
C VAL A 6 32.43 19.59 -24.28
N TYR A 7 31.76 20.10 -25.32
CA TYR A 7 30.29 20.31 -25.29
C TYR A 7 29.53 18.99 -25.27
N ALA A 8 30.00 17.95 -25.95
CA ALA A 8 29.35 16.63 -25.94
C ALA A 8 29.43 15.97 -24.54
N ILE A 9 30.55 16.11 -23.83
CA ILE A 9 30.72 15.57 -22.48
C ILE A 9 29.88 16.37 -21.48
N LEU A 10 29.83 17.70 -21.62
CA LEU A 10 29.01 18.55 -20.73
C LEU A 10 27.51 18.28 -20.92
N PHE A 11 27.06 18.04 -22.15
CA PHE A 11 25.66 17.72 -22.45
C PHE A 11 25.26 16.33 -21.91
N CYS A 12 26.17 15.35 -21.97
CA CYS A 12 25.94 14.02 -21.39
C CYS A 12 25.81 14.07 -19.85
N CYS A 13 26.66 14.87 -19.17
CA CYS A 13 26.59 15.01 -17.71
C CYS A 13 25.30 15.68 -17.24
N ILE A 14 24.74 16.63 -18.00
CA ILE A 14 23.48 17.29 -17.67
C ILE A 14 22.28 16.34 -17.86
N PHE A 15 22.38 15.42 -18.83
CA PHE A 15 21.31 14.44 -19.09
C PHE A 15 21.25 13.33 -18.02
N PHE A 16 22.41 12.90 -17.48
CA PHE A 16 22.48 11.91 -16.41
C PHE A 16 22.06 12.45 -15.05
N ALA A 17 22.18 13.77 -14.80
CA ALA A 17 21.76 14.38 -13.55
C ALA A 17 20.23 14.50 -13.38
N LYS A 18 19.43 14.27 -14.43
CA LYS A 18 17.97 14.30 -14.37
C LYS A 18 17.30 12.94 -14.10
N LEU A 19 18.07 11.86 -14.01
CA LEU A 19 17.53 10.48 -13.91
C LEU A 19 17.49 9.92 -12.48
N SER A 20 17.80 10.67 -11.44
CA SER A 20 17.87 10.14 -10.07
C SER A 20 17.04 10.86 -9.02
N ASN A 21 15.98 11.55 -9.41
CA ASN A 21 14.97 11.98 -8.45
C ASN A 21 13.71 11.13 -8.59
N ALA A 22 13.82 9.83 -8.30
CA ALA A 22 12.68 9.09 -7.81
C ALA A 22 12.33 9.71 -6.45
N GLN A 23 11.40 10.65 -6.45
CA GLN A 23 10.95 11.35 -5.25
C GLN A 23 10.37 10.30 -4.28
N GLN A 24 11.16 9.90 -3.29
CA GLN A 24 10.73 8.93 -2.29
C GLN A 24 9.52 9.51 -1.57
N LYS A 25 8.44 8.76 -1.50
CA LYS A 25 7.23 9.18 -0.78
C LYS A 25 7.57 9.38 0.70
N PRO A 26 7.13 10.48 1.33
CA PRO A 26 7.38 10.71 2.75
C PRO A 26 6.71 9.67 3.65
N LEU A 27 5.64 9.05 3.19
CA LEU A 27 4.92 7.95 3.83
C LEU A 27 4.63 6.90 2.77
N SER A 28 4.86 5.64 3.07
CA SER A 28 4.64 4.53 2.14
C SER A 28 4.03 3.32 2.84
N ILE A 29 3.08 2.68 2.15
CA ILE A 29 2.47 1.42 2.55
C ILE A 29 2.94 0.33 1.59
N HIS A 30 3.25 -0.82 2.16
CA HIS A 30 3.45 -2.07 1.42
C HIS A 30 2.62 -3.15 2.04
N PHE A 31 2.07 -4.03 1.23
CA PHE A 31 1.40 -5.23 1.72
C PHE A 31 1.64 -6.39 0.78
N THR A 32 1.55 -7.60 1.34
CA THR A 32 1.65 -8.84 0.59
C THR A 32 0.27 -9.47 0.53
N SER A 33 -0.28 -9.52 -0.68
CA SER A 33 -1.53 -10.26 -0.92
C SER A 33 -1.21 -11.74 -1.05
N PRO A 34 -2.00 -12.64 -0.45
CA PRO A 34 -1.90 -14.07 -0.73
C PRO A 34 -2.11 -14.34 -2.22
N ALA A 35 -1.36 -15.30 -2.76
CA ALA A 35 -1.49 -15.70 -4.17
C ALA A 35 -2.85 -16.32 -4.48
N LYS A 36 -3.51 -16.88 -3.47
CA LYS A 36 -4.83 -17.50 -3.56
C LYS A 36 -5.63 -17.15 -2.31
N MET A 37 -6.91 -16.92 -2.49
CA MET A 37 -7.87 -16.68 -1.41
C MET A 37 -9.01 -17.70 -1.57
N TYR A 38 -9.37 -18.37 -0.49
CA TYR A 38 -10.43 -19.38 -0.49
C TYR A 38 -11.66 -18.86 0.25
N LEU A 39 -12.83 -19.27 -0.22
CA LEU A 39 -14.08 -18.99 0.49
C LEU A 39 -14.06 -19.65 1.88
N GLY A 40 -14.53 -18.94 2.88
CA GLY A 40 -14.57 -19.40 4.27
C GLY A 40 -13.25 -19.37 5.02
N GLU A 41 -12.14 -19.01 4.36
CA GLU A 41 -10.83 -18.91 4.99
C GLU A 41 -10.64 -17.52 5.62
N THR A 42 -10.04 -17.51 6.82
CA THR A 42 -9.58 -16.28 7.43
C THR A 42 -8.18 -15.93 6.92
N ILE A 43 -8.09 -14.82 6.26
CA ILE A 43 -6.86 -14.28 5.66
C ILE A 43 -6.29 -13.23 6.61
N LYS A 44 -4.98 -13.29 6.84
CA LYS A 44 -4.24 -12.26 7.58
C LYS A 44 -3.40 -11.47 6.59
N LEU A 45 -3.87 -10.29 6.24
CA LEU A 45 -3.15 -9.41 5.33
C LEU A 45 -2.02 -8.71 6.07
N LYS A 46 -0.79 -9.03 5.73
CA LYS A 46 0.40 -8.37 6.31
C LYS A 46 0.62 -7.02 5.66
N VAL A 47 0.71 -5.99 6.48
CA VAL A 47 0.88 -4.60 6.05
C VAL A 47 2.10 -3.99 6.72
N GLN A 48 2.91 -3.31 5.94
CA GLN A 48 4.08 -2.58 6.39
C GLN A 48 3.91 -1.09 6.09
N VAL A 49 4.27 -0.26 7.06
CA VAL A 49 4.31 1.20 6.91
C VAL A 49 5.72 1.70 7.19
N LYS A 50 6.17 2.61 6.37
CA LYS A 50 7.45 3.30 6.52
C LYS A 50 7.28 4.78 6.23
N HIS A 51 7.93 5.64 7.01
CA HIS A 51 8.04 7.07 6.71
C HIS A 51 9.49 7.56 6.68
N GLN A 52 9.68 8.71 6.07
CA GLN A 52 10.99 9.39 5.95
C GLN A 52 10.97 10.79 6.58
N LEU A 53 10.02 11.03 7.47
CA LEU A 53 9.93 12.30 8.22
C LEU A 53 11.00 12.35 9.29
N THR A 54 11.44 13.53 9.65
CA THR A 54 12.62 13.73 10.54
C THR A 54 12.41 13.36 11.99
N LYS A 55 11.15 13.26 12.43
CA LYS A 55 10.79 12.93 13.82
C LYS A 55 10.01 11.64 13.89
N GLU A 56 9.97 11.05 15.08
CA GLU A 56 8.99 10.00 15.40
C GLU A 56 7.57 10.47 15.03
N GLN A 57 6.82 9.60 14.39
CA GLN A 57 5.47 9.87 13.94
C GLN A 57 4.49 8.86 14.52
N THR A 58 3.36 9.37 14.98
CA THR A 58 2.18 8.56 15.28
C THR A 58 1.15 8.79 14.20
N GLY A 59 0.63 7.72 13.66
CA GLY A 59 -0.38 7.73 12.62
C GLY A 59 -1.36 6.58 12.76
N HIS A 60 -2.19 6.41 11.76
CA HIS A 60 -3.11 5.28 11.72
C HIS A 60 -3.19 4.65 10.33
N LEU A 61 -3.55 3.38 10.33
CA LEU A 61 -3.90 2.59 9.17
C LEU A 61 -5.40 2.34 9.15
N GLU A 62 -5.99 2.53 7.98
CA GLU A 62 -7.38 2.17 7.70
C GLU A 62 -7.37 1.02 6.68
N PHE A 63 -8.12 -0.04 6.96
CA PHE A 63 -8.30 -1.18 6.08
C PHE A 63 -9.78 -1.32 5.74
N ALA A 64 -10.13 -1.32 4.48
CA ALA A 64 -11.51 -1.44 4.03
C ALA A 64 -11.64 -2.43 2.86
N LEU A 65 -12.80 -3.06 2.80
CA LEU A 65 -13.18 -4.02 1.78
C LEU A 65 -14.44 -3.52 1.07
N TYR A 66 -14.41 -3.54 -0.26
CA TYR A 66 -15.51 -3.10 -1.10
C TYR A 66 -15.88 -4.15 -2.14
N ASN A 67 -17.15 -4.25 -2.45
CA ASN A 67 -17.55 -4.90 -3.69
C ASN A 67 -17.06 -4.07 -4.88
N THR A 68 -16.31 -4.69 -5.80
CA THR A 68 -15.65 -3.98 -6.89
C THR A 68 -16.65 -3.32 -7.85
N GLU A 69 -17.79 -3.93 -8.08
CA GLU A 69 -18.80 -3.44 -9.03
C GLU A 69 -19.69 -2.37 -8.40
N THR A 70 -20.26 -2.64 -7.24
CA THR A 70 -21.22 -1.73 -6.58
C THR A 70 -20.56 -0.62 -5.78
N LYS A 71 -19.24 -0.72 -5.51
CA LYS A 71 -18.46 0.19 -4.65
C LYS A 71 -18.96 0.28 -3.21
N LYS A 72 -19.84 -0.60 -2.80
CA LYS A 72 -20.35 -0.67 -1.41
C LYS A 72 -19.37 -1.41 -0.51
N SER A 73 -19.24 -0.94 0.74
CA SER A 73 -18.47 -1.65 1.75
C SER A 73 -19.04 -3.04 2.00
N VAL A 74 -18.14 -4.00 2.16
CA VAL A 74 -18.44 -5.38 2.56
C VAL A 74 -17.75 -5.78 3.87
N ASP A 75 -17.19 -4.81 4.60
CA ASP A 75 -16.41 -5.03 5.81
C ASP A 75 -17.12 -5.93 6.82
N GLY A 76 -18.36 -5.65 7.15
CA GLY A 76 -19.15 -6.45 8.11
C GLY A 76 -19.36 -7.89 7.63
N TRP A 77 -19.62 -8.07 6.33
CA TRP A 77 -19.81 -9.41 5.74
C TRP A 77 -18.50 -10.21 5.72
N PHE A 78 -17.37 -9.53 5.50
CA PHE A 78 -16.04 -10.14 5.49
C PHE A 78 -15.38 -10.22 6.87
N LEU A 79 -16.12 -9.96 7.94
CA LEU A 79 -15.66 -10.01 9.33
C LEU A 79 -14.43 -9.12 9.59
N ASN A 80 -14.35 -7.98 8.90
CA ASN A 80 -13.34 -6.95 9.17
C ASN A 80 -13.74 -6.14 10.41
N PHE A 81 -13.45 -6.68 11.60
CA PHE A 81 -13.87 -6.07 12.87
C PHE A 81 -12.89 -5.02 13.38
N PHE A 82 -11.66 -5.01 12.89
CA PHE A 82 -10.60 -4.11 13.33
C PHE A 82 -10.02 -3.31 12.17
N PRO A 83 -10.86 -2.45 11.52
CA PRO A 83 -10.45 -1.71 10.33
C PRO A 83 -9.45 -0.59 10.59
N PHE A 84 -9.18 -0.25 11.86
CA PHE A 84 -8.26 0.81 12.25
C PHE A 84 -7.18 0.29 13.16
N GLN A 85 -5.93 0.67 12.86
CA GLN A 85 -4.79 0.40 13.73
C GLN A 85 -3.90 1.64 13.81
N TYR A 86 -3.42 1.95 15.01
CA TYR A 86 -2.48 3.03 15.23
C TYR A 86 -1.06 2.51 15.19
N PHE A 87 -0.14 3.34 14.75
CA PHE A 87 1.29 3.04 14.76
C PHE A 87 2.08 4.23 15.26
N THR A 88 3.23 3.95 15.86
CA THR A 88 4.26 4.93 16.16
C THR A 88 5.58 4.37 15.67
N THR A 89 6.31 5.13 14.87
CA THR A 89 7.58 4.69 14.30
C THR A 89 8.51 5.86 14.04
N ILE A 90 9.81 5.59 14.03
CA ILE A 90 10.83 6.58 13.67
C ILE A 90 11.17 6.52 12.19
N SER A 91 11.88 7.52 11.69
CA SER A 91 12.27 7.63 10.29
C SER A 91 12.99 6.38 9.80
N ASN A 92 12.54 5.87 8.65
CA ASN A 92 13.05 4.68 7.97
C ASN A 92 12.87 3.33 8.69
N GLU A 93 12.28 3.28 9.88
CA GLU A 93 11.82 2.03 10.47
C GLU A 93 10.55 1.53 9.82
N ILE A 94 10.40 0.21 9.80
CA ILE A 94 9.21 -0.46 9.28
C ILE A 94 8.31 -0.82 10.46
N PHE A 95 7.10 -0.29 10.48
CA PHE A 95 6.01 -0.79 11.32
C PHE A 95 5.29 -1.89 10.56
N GLU A 96 5.06 -3.04 11.21
CA GLU A 96 4.36 -4.18 10.61
C GLU A 96 3.13 -4.56 11.44
N THR A 97 2.05 -4.85 10.77
CA THR A 97 0.81 -5.32 11.37
C THR A 97 0.04 -6.25 10.44
N GLU A 98 -1.03 -6.88 10.96
CA GLU A 98 -1.91 -7.75 10.19
C GLU A 98 -3.36 -7.30 10.31
N PHE A 99 -4.09 -7.39 9.20
CA PHE A 99 -5.54 -7.21 9.16
C PHE A 99 -6.20 -8.55 8.84
N PRO A 100 -6.92 -9.17 9.79
CA PRO A 100 -7.66 -10.39 9.53
C PRO A 100 -9.01 -10.07 8.88
N PHE A 101 -9.39 -10.86 7.88
CA PHE A 101 -10.72 -10.87 7.29
C PHE A 101 -11.04 -12.23 6.71
N THR A 102 -12.33 -12.50 6.45
CA THR A 102 -12.78 -13.79 5.92
C THR A 102 -13.63 -13.56 4.69
N VAL A 103 -13.32 -14.22 3.58
CA VAL A 103 -14.18 -14.19 2.39
C VAL A 103 -15.35 -15.13 2.66
N PRO A 104 -16.62 -14.64 2.69
CA PRO A 104 -17.77 -15.49 3.00
C PRO A 104 -17.96 -16.61 1.97
N ASN A 105 -18.43 -17.78 2.43
CA ASN A 105 -18.66 -18.95 1.57
C ASN A 105 -19.66 -18.70 0.44
N ASP A 106 -20.61 -17.82 0.67
CA ASP A 106 -21.69 -17.46 -0.26
C ASP A 106 -21.43 -16.17 -1.03
N TYR A 107 -20.25 -15.56 -0.85
CA TYR A 107 -19.92 -14.34 -1.57
C TYR A 107 -19.81 -14.59 -3.07
N LYS A 108 -20.47 -13.74 -3.84
CA LYS A 108 -20.44 -13.76 -5.30
C LYS A 108 -19.98 -12.40 -5.82
N GLY A 109 -19.05 -12.42 -6.76
CA GLY A 109 -18.50 -11.20 -7.34
C GLY A 109 -17.06 -10.96 -6.97
N LYS A 110 -16.54 -9.83 -7.36
CA LYS A 110 -15.16 -9.38 -7.07
C LYS A 110 -15.16 -8.40 -5.92
N PHE A 111 -14.08 -8.37 -5.18
CA PHE A 111 -13.90 -7.39 -4.12
C PHE A 111 -12.57 -6.66 -4.24
N SER A 112 -12.51 -5.48 -3.67
CA SER A 112 -11.33 -4.62 -3.63
C SER A 112 -10.87 -4.45 -2.20
N ILE A 113 -9.56 -4.44 -2.01
CA ILE A 113 -8.90 -4.09 -0.76
C ILE A 113 -8.40 -2.66 -0.87
N GLU A 114 -8.70 -1.83 0.13
CA GLU A 114 -8.15 -0.50 0.27
C GLU A 114 -7.42 -0.35 1.60
N LEU A 115 -6.19 0.14 1.52
CA LEU A 115 -5.36 0.49 2.67
C LEU A 115 -5.00 1.95 2.59
N VAL A 116 -5.16 2.66 3.70
CA VAL A 116 -4.82 4.07 3.83
C VAL A 116 -3.97 4.27 5.07
N ALA A 117 -2.79 4.85 4.92
CA ALA A 117 -1.99 5.33 6.04
C ALA A 117 -2.09 6.86 6.12
N LYS A 118 -2.22 7.39 7.34
CA LYS A 118 -2.25 8.83 7.61
C LYS A 118 -1.35 9.17 8.76
N VAL A 119 -0.58 10.23 8.56
CA VAL A 119 0.24 10.90 9.58
C VAL A 119 0.01 12.40 9.41
N ASP A 120 -0.63 13.05 10.35
CA ASP A 120 -1.05 14.45 10.23
C ASP A 120 -1.78 14.72 8.90
N SER A 121 -1.24 15.61 8.06
CA SER A 121 -1.77 15.94 6.73
C SER A 121 -1.27 15.01 5.61
N ILE A 122 -0.33 14.11 5.91
CA ILE A 122 0.29 13.22 4.92
C ILE A 122 -0.52 11.92 4.85
N LYS A 123 -0.78 11.51 3.61
CA LYS A 123 -1.56 10.30 3.32
C LYS A 123 -0.89 9.49 2.21
N ASP A 124 -0.83 8.18 2.38
CA ASP A 124 -0.61 7.22 1.29
C ASP A 124 -1.77 6.23 1.24
N SER A 125 -2.13 5.77 0.07
CA SER A 125 -3.22 4.82 -0.12
C SER A 125 -2.92 3.84 -1.24
N ILE A 126 -3.34 2.59 -1.05
CA ILE A 126 -3.26 1.52 -2.04
C ILE A 126 -4.63 0.89 -2.15
N ARG A 127 -5.10 0.71 -3.37
CA ARG A 127 -6.30 -0.05 -3.67
C ARG A 127 -5.98 -1.12 -4.71
N ILE A 128 -6.38 -2.35 -4.45
CA ILE A 128 -6.28 -3.45 -5.41
C ILE A 128 -7.62 -4.17 -5.54
N ASP A 129 -7.91 -4.58 -6.75
CA ASP A 129 -9.03 -5.45 -7.04
C ASP A 129 -8.56 -6.89 -6.97
N ILE A 130 -9.29 -7.72 -6.22
CA ILE A 130 -9.03 -9.15 -6.15
C ILE A 130 -9.82 -9.83 -7.26
N PRO A 131 -9.16 -10.32 -8.31
CA PRO A 131 -9.84 -10.78 -9.52
C PRO A 131 -10.55 -12.10 -9.32
N THR A 132 -10.03 -12.95 -8.44
CA THR A 132 -10.56 -14.30 -8.23
C THR A 132 -10.27 -14.82 -6.83
N TYR A 133 -11.23 -15.49 -6.26
CA TYR A 133 -11.09 -16.37 -5.11
C TYR A 133 -11.50 -17.78 -5.53
N ILE A 134 -10.94 -18.79 -4.89
CA ILE A 134 -11.15 -20.20 -5.25
C ILE A 134 -12.21 -20.78 -4.31
N LYS A 135 -13.23 -21.37 -4.90
CA LYS A 135 -14.16 -22.21 -4.13
C LYS A 135 -13.45 -23.52 -3.81
N GLN A 136 -13.39 -23.86 -2.52
CA GLN A 136 -12.92 -25.19 -2.10
C GLN A 136 -13.90 -26.27 -2.52
#